data_2407414c8295587a8d5883adff072bcd
#
_entry.id   2407414c8295587a8d5883adff072bcd
#
_cell.length_a   1.000
_cell.length_b   1.000
_cell.length_c   1.000
_cell.angle_alpha   90.00
_cell.angle_beta   90.00
_cell.angle_gamma   90.00
#
_symmetry.space_group_name_H-M   'P 1'
#
loop_
_entity.id
_entity.type
_entity.pdbx_description
1 polymer ?
#
loop_
_entity_poly.entity_id
_entity_poly.type
_entity_poly.pdbx_seq_one_letter_code
_entity_poly.pdbx_strand_id
1 'polypeptide(L)'
;MGKYFADVHASHESQFQNLPHGLADTDEILACRAKPQTYENLLELADALCWQLRFREAIDVLTQAVKLEPERMESYRKRGPKYLDTLQFEQALADYTHCEQADGVSVMSRYRLGMAHYLMGKYGDAIRAFSDSLAIAPQDDDMYIADVYWLVLSQLRAEKADEAQKTLKQ
;
A
#
# COMPACT_ATOMS: atom_id res chain seq x y z
N MET A 1 -17.47 -8.01 17.63
CA MET A 1 -17.06 -7.59 16.27
C MET A 1 -15.74 -8.18 15.79
N GLY A 2 -14.76 -8.47 16.68
CA GLY A 2 -13.46 -9.05 16.27
C GLY A 2 -13.50 -10.43 15.63
N LYS A 3 -14.48 -11.26 15.97
CA LYS A 3 -14.61 -12.63 15.45
C LYS A 3 -15.05 -12.67 13.98
N TYR A 4 -15.89 -11.72 13.57
CA TYR A 4 -16.39 -11.65 12.19
C TYR A 4 -15.29 -11.31 11.17
N PHE A 5 -14.34 -10.44 11.53
CA PHE A 5 -13.20 -10.12 10.67
C PHE A 5 -12.18 -11.26 10.59
N ALA A 6 -11.96 -12.01 11.67
CA ALA A 6 -11.06 -13.17 11.65
C ALA A 6 -11.63 -14.31 10.78
N ASP A 7 -12.95 -14.53 10.83
CA ASP A 7 -13.62 -15.56 10.03
C ASP A 7 -13.69 -15.17 8.54
N VAL A 8 -13.83 -13.87 8.22
CA VAL A 8 -13.76 -13.36 6.84
C VAL A 8 -12.34 -13.49 6.29
N HIS A 9 -11.30 -13.18 7.08
CA HIS A 9 -9.90 -13.37 6.67
C HIS A 9 -9.59 -14.85 6.36
N ALA A 10 -9.96 -15.76 7.24
CA ALA A 10 -9.72 -17.20 7.05
C ALA A 10 -10.47 -17.76 5.83
N SER A 11 -11.71 -17.28 5.56
CA SER A 11 -12.48 -17.71 4.39
C SER A 11 -11.94 -17.13 3.08
N HIS A 12 -11.41 -15.90 3.09
CA HIS A 12 -10.80 -15.30 1.90
C HIS A 12 -9.43 -15.91 1.58
N GLU A 13 -8.58 -16.19 2.57
CA GLU A 13 -7.30 -16.86 2.31
C GLU A 13 -7.50 -18.22 1.62
N SER A 14 -8.51 -19.01 2.03
CA SER A 14 -8.78 -20.30 1.41
C SER A 14 -9.34 -20.18 -0.02
N GLN A 15 -10.08 -19.13 -0.34
CA GLN A 15 -10.59 -18.87 -1.69
C GLN A 15 -9.49 -18.37 -2.63
N PHE A 16 -8.54 -17.56 -2.13
CA PHE A 16 -7.40 -17.10 -2.95
C PHE A 16 -6.31 -18.17 -3.11
N GLN A 17 -6.19 -19.14 -2.21
CA GLN A 17 -5.30 -20.29 -2.36
C GLN A 17 -5.74 -21.25 -3.48
N ASN A 18 -7.02 -21.24 -3.86
CA ASN A 18 -7.57 -22.08 -4.91
C ASN A 18 -7.72 -21.37 -6.27
N LEU A 19 -7.27 -20.13 -6.41
CA LEU A 19 -7.08 -19.56 -7.75
C LEU A 19 -6.01 -20.41 -8.44
N PRO A 20 -6.24 -20.82 -9.72
CA PRO A 20 -5.27 -21.66 -10.42
C PRO A 20 -3.89 -21.00 -10.30
N HIS A 21 -2.96 -21.72 -9.70
CA HIS A 21 -1.57 -21.32 -9.66
C HIS A 21 -1.09 -21.15 -11.10
N GLY A 22 -0.87 -19.88 -11.48
CA GLY A 22 -0.29 -19.54 -12.76
C GLY A 22 -1.30 -19.17 -13.82
N LEU A 23 -1.74 -17.92 -13.83
CA LEU A 23 -1.97 -17.31 -15.15
C LEU A 23 -0.68 -17.52 -15.93
N ALA A 24 -0.79 -18.07 -17.16
CA ALA A 24 0.36 -18.22 -18.04
C ALA A 24 1.05 -16.85 -18.19
N ASP A 25 2.38 -16.84 -18.25
CA ASP A 25 3.10 -15.62 -18.54
C ASP A 25 2.65 -15.09 -19.90
N THR A 26 2.35 -13.81 -19.96
CA THR A 26 2.10 -13.11 -21.24
C THR A 26 3.43 -12.97 -22.00
N ASP A 27 3.36 -12.68 -23.29
CA ASP A 27 4.56 -12.43 -24.11
C ASP A 27 5.43 -11.32 -23.50
N GLU A 28 4.82 -10.30 -22.89
CA GLU A 28 5.52 -9.22 -22.18
C GLU A 28 6.29 -9.74 -20.95
N ILE A 29 5.64 -10.55 -20.12
CA ILE A 29 6.30 -11.15 -18.94
C ILE A 29 7.42 -12.08 -19.38
N LEU A 30 7.21 -12.91 -20.42
CA LEU A 30 8.25 -13.79 -20.97
C LEU A 30 9.43 -12.98 -21.48
N ALA A 31 9.18 -11.89 -22.20
CA ALA A 31 10.23 -10.99 -22.68
C ALA A 31 11.01 -10.35 -21.52
N CYS A 32 10.34 -9.90 -20.45
CA CYS A 32 11.00 -9.37 -19.26
C CYS A 32 11.84 -10.43 -18.53
N ARG A 33 11.31 -11.66 -18.38
CA ARG A 33 12.06 -12.76 -17.73
C ARG A 33 13.30 -13.21 -18.50
N ALA A 34 13.31 -13.02 -19.83
CA ALA A 34 14.46 -13.34 -20.68
C ALA A 34 15.62 -12.32 -20.56
N LYS A 35 15.36 -11.14 -19.97
CA LYS A 35 16.38 -10.10 -19.77
C LYS A 35 17.32 -10.46 -18.60
N PRO A 36 18.56 -9.93 -18.58
CA PRO A 36 19.44 -10.02 -17.41
C PRO A 36 18.75 -9.47 -16.15
N GLN A 37 19.05 -10.03 -14.99
CA GLN A 37 18.48 -9.59 -13.72
C GLN A 37 19.20 -8.34 -13.18
N THR A 38 19.09 -7.22 -13.90
CA THR A 38 19.51 -5.91 -13.42
C THR A 38 18.39 -5.25 -12.63
N TYR A 39 18.70 -4.24 -11.86
CA TYR A 39 17.70 -3.50 -11.08
C TYR A 39 16.57 -2.98 -11.98
N GLU A 40 16.88 -2.35 -13.09
CA GLU A 40 15.91 -1.79 -14.04
C GLU A 40 15.02 -2.87 -14.66
N ASN A 41 15.60 -3.98 -15.09
CA ASN A 41 14.84 -5.09 -15.66
C ASN A 41 13.91 -5.78 -14.64
N LEU A 42 14.31 -5.81 -13.36
CA LEU A 42 13.44 -6.29 -12.29
C LEU A 42 12.27 -5.34 -12.04
N LEU A 43 12.47 -4.02 -12.10
CA LEU A 43 11.36 -3.06 -11.99
C LEU A 43 10.37 -3.23 -13.16
N GLU A 44 10.88 -3.38 -14.37
CA GLU A 44 10.05 -3.61 -15.56
C GLU A 44 9.25 -4.91 -15.46
N LEU A 45 9.87 -6.00 -15.02
CA LEU A 45 9.17 -7.27 -14.78
C LEU A 45 8.09 -7.13 -13.71
N ALA A 46 8.39 -6.40 -12.62
CA ALA A 46 7.41 -6.16 -11.57
C ALA A 46 6.20 -5.36 -12.07
N ASP A 47 6.42 -4.36 -12.93
CA ASP A 47 5.34 -3.59 -13.56
C ASP A 47 4.47 -4.49 -14.46
N ALA A 48 5.07 -5.32 -15.31
CA ALA A 48 4.35 -6.28 -16.16
C ALA A 48 3.51 -7.28 -15.33
N LEU A 49 4.04 -7.78 -14.22
CA LEU A 49 3.32 -8.63 -13.28
C LEU A 49 2.14 -7.90 -12.62
N CYS A 50 2.33 -6.62 -12.25
CA CYS A 50 1.26 -5.81 -11.68
C CYS A 50 0.10 -5.60 -12.65
N TRP A 51 0.35 -5.39 -13.93
CA TRP A 51 -0.70 -5.29 -14.96
C TRP A 51 -1.56 -6.56 -15.05
N GLN A 52 -0.99 -7.72 -14.69
CA GLN A 52 -1.70 -8.99 -14.61
C GLN A 52 -2.24 -9.30 -13.20
N LEU A 53 -2.25 -8.32 -12.29
CA LEU A 53 -2.67 -8.46 -10.88
C LEU A 53 -1.88 -9.54 -10.10
N ARG A 54 -0.70 -9.93 -10.58
CA ARG A 54 0.18 -10.93 -9.95
C ARG A 54 1.04 -10.28 -8.86
N PHE A 55 0.38 -9.65 -7.89
CA PHE A 55 1.03 -8.80 -6.89
C PHE A 55 2.05 -9.53 -6.01
N ARG A 56 1.82 -10.80 -5.66
CA ARG A 56 2.76 -11.58 -4.84
C ARG A 56 4.08 -11.81 -5.60
N GLU A 57 4.02 -12.16 -6.87
CA GLU A 57 5.19 -12.32 -7.71
C GLU A 57 5.91 -10.99 -7.94
N ALA A 58 5.16 -9.90 -8.13
CA ALA A 58 5.75 -8.55 -8.21
C ALA A 58 6.50 -8.18 -6.92
N ILE A 59 5.97 -8.54 -5.73
CA ILE A 59 6.66 -8.35 -4.44
C ILE A 59 7.97 -9.12 -4.40
N ASP A 60 7.99 -10.38 -4.85
CA ASP A 60 9.20 -11.20 -4.87
C ASP A 60 10.27 -10.60 -5.79
N VAL A 61 9.88 -10.12 -6.97
CA VAL A 61 10.77 -9.46 -7.94
C VAL A 61 11.29 -8.13 -7.38
N LEU A 62 10.42 -7.30 -6.80
CA LEU A 62 10.82 -6.04 -6.17
C LEU A 62 11.73 -6.26 -4.96
N THR A 63 11.53 -7.37 -4.23
CA THR A 63 12.42 -7.75 -3.13
C THR A 63 13.82 -8.11 -3.64
N GLN A 64 13.94 -8.69 -4.83
CA GLN A 64 15.23 -8.89 -5.47
C GLN A 64 15.88 -7.57 -5.89
N ALA A 65 15.10 -6.63 -6.45
CA ALA A 65 15.59 -5.30 -6.78
C ALA A 65 16.13 -4.55 -5.54
N VAL A 66 15.39 -4.60 -4.41
CA VAL A 66 15.86 -4.05 -3.12
C VAL A 66 17.19 -4.67 -2.67
N LYS A 67 17.38 -5.98 -2.85
CA LYS A 67 18.66 -6.63 -2.50
C LYS A 67 19.82 -6.19 -3.38
N LEU A 68 19.57 -5.88 -4.65
CA LEU A 68 20.60 -5.40 -5.56
C LEU A 68 21.01 -3.97 -5.25
N GLU A 69 20.04 -3.09 -5.03
CA GLU A 69 20.28 -1.66 -4.80
C GLU A 69 19.42 -1.15 -3.63
N PRO A 70 19.81 -1.44 -2.38
CA PRO A 70 18.99 -1.15 -1.19
C PRO A 70 18.79 0.36 -0.92
N GLU A 71 19.65 1.21 -1.46
CA GLU A 71 19.56 2.67 -1.31
C GLU A 71 18.60 3.33 -2.32
N ARG A 72 18.10 2.58 -3.29
CA ARG A 72 17.15 3.12 -4.28
C ARG A 72 15.71 2.97 -3.81
N MET A 73 15.09 4.11 -3.48
CA MET A 73 13.72 4.17 -2.92
C MET A 73 12.63 3.76 -3.89
N GLU A 74 12.91 3.70 -5.20
CA GLU A 74 11.90 3.37 -6.20
C GLU A 74 11.31 1.97 -6.03
N SER A 75 12.13 0.97 -5.74
CA SER A 75 11.67 -0.41 -5.48
C SER A 75 10.77 -0.50 -4.24
N TYR A 76 11.08 0.23 -3.17
CA TYR A 76 10.23 0.30 -1.98
C TYR A 76 8.90 1.02 -2.28
N ARG A 77 8.94 2.15 -3.03
CA ARG A 77 7.72 2.87 -3.44
C ARG A 77 6.81 2.01 -4.32
N LYS A 78 7.38 1.15 -5.17
CA LYS A 78 6.63 0.20 -5.98
C LYS A 78 6.11 -0.98 -5.15
N ARG A 79 6.88 -1.48 -4.17
CA ARG A 79 6.55 -2.66 -3.37
C ARG A 79 5.51 -2.39 -2.29
N GLY A 80 5.60 -1.26 -1.59
CA GLY A 80 4.69 -0.88 -0.51
C GLY A 80 3.21 -1.00 -0.89
N PRO A 81 2.73 -0.44 -2.01
CA PRO A 81 1.35 -0.64 -2.47
C PRO A 81 0.97 -2.10 -2.69
N LYS A 82 1.89 -2.94 -3.20
CA LYS A 82 1.62 -4.36 -3.43
C LYS A 82 1.50 -5.14 -2.13
N TYR A 83 2.22 -4.72 -1.10
CA TYR A 83 2.00 -5.22 0.25
C TYR A 83 0.59 -4.86 0.77
N LEU A 84 0.08 -3.64 0.52
CA LEU A 84 -1.31 -3.29 0.86
C LEU A 84 -2.31 -4.14 0.08
N ASP A 85 -2.11 -4.28 -1.25
CA ASP A 85 -2.99 -5.06 -2.14
C ASP A 85 -3.07 -6.54 -1.72
N THR A 86 -2.04 -7.04 -1.04
CA THR A 86 -1.94 -8.43 -0.55
C THR A 86 -2.13 -8.58 0.96
N LEU A 87 -2.62 -7.52 1.64
CA LEU A 87 -2.93 -7.47 3.08
C LEU A 87 -1.70 -7.68 3.99
N GLN A 88 -0.50 -7.36 3.51
CA GLN A 88 0.76 -7.43 4.24
C GLN A 88 1.09 -6.04 4.82
N PHE A 89 0.31 -5.59 5.79
CA PHE A 89 0.29 -4.20 6.25
C PHE A 89 1.57 -3.78 6.95
N GLU A 90 2.18 -4.63 7.77
CA GLU A 90 3.42 -4.35 8.47
C GLU A 90 4.59 -4.13 7.49
N GLN A 91 4.65 -4.92 6.42
CA GLN A 91 5.66 -4.78 5.38
C GLN A 91 5.44 -3.48 4.58
N ALA A 92 4.18 -3.13 4.29
CA ALA A 92 3.84 -1.86 3.66
C ALA A 92 4.28 -0.67 4.52
N LEU A 93 4.00 -0.69 5.83
CA LEU A 93 4.43 0.34 6.77
C LEU A 93 5.96 0.48 6.80
N ALA A 94 6.69 -0.64 6.80
CA ALA A 94 8.15 -0.62 6.79
C ALA A 94 8.70 0.06 5.53
N ASP A 95 8.18 -0.29 4.34
CA ASP A 95 8.60 0.31 3.08
C ASP A 95 8.30 1.82 3.02
N TYR A 96 7.11 2.24 3.44
CA TYR A 96 6.75 3.68 3.44
C TYR A 96 7.58 4.47 4.46
N THR A 97 7.78 3.91 5.66
CA THR A 97 8.61 4.56 6.68
C THR A 97 10.06 4.71 6.20
N HIS A 98 10.59 3.68 5.53
CA HIS A 98 11.93 3.72 4.94
C HIS A 98 12.05 4.84 3.89
N CYS A 99 11.05 4.94 2.99
CA CYS A 99 11.01 6.03 2.02
C CYS A 99 10.95 7.42 2.68
N GLU A 100 10.14 7.60 3.73
CA GLU A 100 10.07 8.89 4.44
C GLU A 100 11.39 9.26 5.13
N GLN A 101 12.13 8.29 5.65
CA GLN A 101 13.44 8.54 6.26
C GLN A 101 14.47 8.99 5.23
N ALA A 102 14.39 8.48 3.99
CA ALA A 102 15.33 8.81 2.93
C ALA A 102 14.97 10.11 2.18
N ASP A 103 13.70 10.27 1.82
CA ASP A 103 13.24 11.32 0.88
C ASP A 103 12.43 12.43 1.58
N GLY A 104 12.12 12.25 2.86
CA GLY A 104 11.22 13.14 3.59
C GLY A 104 9.74 12.76 3.47
N VAL A 105 8.92 13.45 4.26
CA VAL A 105 7.47 13.23 4.32
C VAL A 105 6.79 13.80 3.09
N SER A 106 5.85 13.06 2.52
CA SER A 106 5.00 13.51 1.40
C SER A 106 3.51 13.21 1.67
N VAL A 107 2.62 13.91 0.99
CA VAL A 107 1.17 13.64 1.01
C VAL A 107 0.92 12.15 0.73
N MET A 108 1.49 11.62 -0.34
CA MET A 108 1.29 10.24 -0.76
C MET A 108 1.78 9.23 0.28
N SER A 109 2.93 9.47 0.93
CA SER A 109 3.44 8.57 1.97
C SER A 109 2.55 8.57 3.19
N ARG A 110 2.11 9.75 3.66
CA ARG A 110 1.18 9.88 4.79
C ARG A 110 -0.18 9.25 4.51
N TYR A 111 -0.74 9.49 3.33
CA TYR A 111 -1.97 8.84 2.89
C TYR A 111 -1.88 7.31 2.97
N ARG A 112 -0.81 6.72 2.42
CA ARG A 112 -0.60 5.27 2.41
C ARG A 112 -0.35 4.68 3.80
N LEU A 113 0.39 5.39 4.65
CA LEU A 113 0.54 5.02 6.06
C LEU A 113 -0.81 5.05 6.78
N GLY A 114 -1.62 6.08 6.55
CA GLY A 114 -2.98 6.18 7.08
C GLY A 114 -3.86 5.01 6.65
N MET A 115 -3.83 4.64 5.38
CA MET A 115 -4.54 3.49 4.82
C MET A 115 -4.12 2.18 5.50
N ALA A 116 -2.82 1.93 5.63
CA ALA A 116 -2.30 0.74 6.29
C ALA A 116 -2.78 0.66 7.75
N HIS A 117 -2.65 1.76 8.50
CA HIS A 117 -3.12 1.82 9.88
C HIS A 117 -4.63 1.62 10.01
N TYR A 118 -5.42 2.23 9.12
CA TYR A 118 -6.89 2.05 9.10
C TYR A 118 -7.26 0.57 8.89
N LEU A 119 -6.67 -0.09 7.90
CA LEU A 119 -6.93 -1.49 7.58
C LEU A 119 -6.49 -2.45 8.71
N MET A 120 -5.46 -2.07 9.47
CA MET A 120 -5.05 -2.79 10.70
C MET A 120 -5.95 -2.52 11.91
N GLY A 121 -6.96 -1.65 11.80
CA GLY A 121 -7.80 -1.23 12.93
C GLY A 121 -7.10 -0.26 13.91
N LYS A 122 -5.93 0.25 13.57
CA LYS A 122 -5.16 1.23 14.34
C LYS A 122 -5.65 2.65 14.05
N TYR A 123 -6.91 2.92 14.37
CA TYR A 123 -7.59 4.16 13.95
C TYR A 123 -6.96 5.44 14.50
N GLY A 124 -6.37 5.40 15.69
CA GLY A 124 -5.64 6.54 16.26
C GLY A 124 -4.40 6.91 15.43
N ASP A 125 -3.66 5.92 14.94
CA ASP A 125 -2.50 6.13 14.07
C ASP A 125 -2.94 6.59 12.67
N ALA A 126 -4.04 6.03 12.15
CA ALA A 126 -4.64 6.46 10.90
C ALA A 126 -5.06 7.93 10.94
N ILE A 127 -5.74 8.36 12.02
CA ILE A 127 -6.13 9.77 12.22
C ILE A 127 -4.89 10.67 12.16
N ARG A 128 -3.81 10.33 12.86
CA ARG A 128 -2.57 11.12 12.81
C ARG A 128 -2.00 11.21 11.40
N ALA A 129 -1.86 10.08 10.71
CA ALA A 129 -1.28 10.04 9.38
C ALA A 129 -2.09 10.85 8.36
N PHE A 130 -3.42 10.75 8.35
CA PHE A 130 -4.27 11.54 7.46
C PHE A 130 -4.29 13.03 7.84
N SER A 131 -4.24 13.37 9.13
CA SER A 131 -4.12 14.77 9.58
C SER A 131 -2.79 15.39 9.15
N ASP A 132 -1.69 14.65 9.27
CA ASP A 132 -0.36 15.08 8.79
C ASP A 132 -0.36 15.25 7.27
N SER A 133 -1.04 14.38 6.53
CA SER A 133 -1.20 14.49 5.08
C SER A 133 -1.94 15.77 4.71
N LEU A 134 -3.08 16.03 5.34
CA LEU A 134 -3.88 17.25 5.13
C LEU A 134 -3.12 18.54 5.45
N ALA A 135 -2.19 18.51 6.41
CA ALA A 135 -1.40 19.68 6.77
C ALA A 135 -0.43 20.11 5.66
N ILE A 136 -0.08 19.21 4.75
CA ILE A 136 0.86 19.47 3.64
C ILE A 136 0.20 19.36 2.25
N ALA A 137 -1.04 18.85 2.17
CA ALA A 137 -1.77 18.72 0.91
C ALA A 137 -2.33 20.07 0.46
N PRO A 138 -2.20 20.44 -0.84
CA PRO A 138 -2.95 21.56 -1.41
C PRO A 138 -4.47 21.30 -1.33
N GLN A 139 -5.27 22.32 -0.98
CA GLN A 139 -6.72 22.17 -0.80
C GLN A 139 -7.50 21.85 -2.10
N ASP A 140 -6.90 22.10 -3.24
CA ASP A 140 -7.44 21.83 -4.58
C ASP A 140 -6.96 20.50 -5.18
N ASP A 141 -6.24 19.68 -4.39
CA ASP A 141 -5.74 18.36 -4.81
C ASP A 141 -6.79 17.28 -4.54
N ASP A 142 -6.96 16.35 -5.47
CA ASP A 142 -7.78 15.15 -5.29
C ASP A 142 -7.39 14.35 -4.05
N MET A 143 -6.11 14.37 -3.67
CA MET A 143 -5.60 13.72 -2.47
C MET A 143 -6.14 14.37 -1.19
N TYR A 144 -6.39 15.69 -1.18
CA TYR A 144 -7.01 16.39 -0.04
C TYR A 144 -8.40 15.81 0.25
N ILE A 145 -9.21 15.61 -0.77
CA ILE A 145 -10.55 15.02 -0.62
C ILE A 145 -10.46 13.57 -0.10
N ALA A 146 -9.52 12.80 -0.63
CA ALA A 146 -9.29 11.42 -0.18
C ALA A 146 -8.85 11.38 1.30
N ASP A 147 -7.95 12.25 1.71
CA ASP A 147 -7.49 12.34 3.09
C ASP A 147 -8.62 12.73 4.05
N VAL A 148 -9.46 13.74 3.70
CA VAL A 148 -10.63 14.12 4.49
C VAL A 148 -11.58 12.93 4.66
N TYR A 149 -11.87 12.21 3.57
CA TYR A 149 -12.73 11.03 3.60
C TYR A 149 -12.22 9.97 4.58
N TRP A 150 -10.94 9.58 4.46
CA TRP A 150 -10.36 8.55 5.31
C TRP A 150 -10.16 9.02 6.76
N LEU A 151 -9.87 10.31 6.97
CA LEU A 151 -9.81 10.91 8.31
C LEU A 151 -11.15 10.79 9.02
N VAL A 152 -12.24 11.20 8.35
CA VAL A 152 -13.61 11.09 8.89
C VAL A 152 -13.95 9.64 9.22
N LEU A 153 -13.68 8.70 8.31
CA LEU A 153 -13.91 7.28 8.58
C LEU A 153 -13.10 6.78 9.78
N SER A 154 -11.84 7.19 9.89
CA SER A 154 -10.97 6.80 11.01
C SER A 154 -11.49 7.36 12.33
N GLN A 155 -11.95 8.61 12.36
CA GLN A 155 -12.56 9.25 13.52
C GLN A 155 -13.85 8.54 13.95
N LEU A 156 -14.72 8.20 13.00
CA LEU A 156 -15.95 7.45 13.29
C LEU A 156 -15.65 6.04 13.84
N ARG A 157 -14.67 5.36 13.29
CA ARG A 157 -14.24 4.04 13.77
C ARG A 157 -13.55 4.10 15.15
N ALA A 158 -12.95 5.23 15.49
CA ALA A 158 -12.37 5.52 16.80
C ALA A 158 -13.41 6.07 17.83
N GLU A 159 -14.71 6.04 17.48
CA GLU A 159 -15.81 6.58 18.30
C GLU A 159 -15.72 8.10 18.58
N LYS A 160 -15.07 8.87 17.68
CA LYS A 160 -14.86 10.32 17.78
C LYS A 160 -15.81 11.09 16.85
N ALA A 161 -17.12 10.87 17.00
CA ALA A 161 -18.14 11.45 16.12
C ALA A 161 -18.11 12.99 16.06
N ASP A 162 -17.84 13.67 17.18
CA ASP A 162 -17.76 15.13 17.22
C ASP A 162 -16.57 15.67 16.42
N GLU A 163 -15.43 14.96 16.44
CA GLU A 163 -14.26 15.30 15.62
C GLU A 163 -14.58 15.11 14.12
N ALA A 164 -15.21 13.98 13.77
CA ALA A 164 -15.63 13.70 12.40
C ALA A 164 -16.59 14.79 11.86
N GLN A 165 -17.55 15.25 12.68
CA GLN A 165 -18.47 16.31 12.28
C GLN A 165 -17.76 17.66 12.08
N LYS A 166 -16.71 17.95 12.87
CA LYS A 166 -15.90 19.17 12.68
C LYS A 166 -15.09 19.09 11.39
N THR A 167 -14.49 17.95 11.11
CA THR A 167 -13.70 17.72 9.88
C THR A 167 -14.56 17.93 8.62
N LEU A 168 -15.81 17.46 8.61
CA LEU A 168 -16.74 17.64 7.48
C LEU A 168 -17.22 19.08 7.24
N LYS A 169 -16.96 20.02 8.14
CA LYS A 169 -17.39 21.43 8.04
C LYS A 169 -16.26 22.36 7.59
N GLN A 170 -15.06 21.85 7.44
CA GLN A 170 -13.89 22.59 6.97
C GLN A 170 -13.83 22.58 5.44
#